data_bbca6baf19d6ca68df9ab9eee05745ae
#
_entry.id   bbca6baf19d6ca68df9ab9eee05745ae
#
_cell.length_a   1.000
_cell.length_b   1.000
_cell.length_c   1.000
_cell.angle_alpha   90.00
_cell.angle_beta   90.00
_cell.angle_gamma   90.00
#
_symmetry.space_group_name_H-M   'P 1'
#
loop_
_entity.id
_entity.type
_entity.pdbx_description
1 polymer ?
#
loop_
_entity_poly.entity_id
_entity_poly.type
_entity_poly.pdbx_seq_one_letter_code
_entity_poly.pdbx_strand_id
1 'polypeptide(L)'
;MGQFDNKTVIITGGGFAALKDGSAGSIGYGIATAFAKEGANIVVTGRNTAKLEEAKARLEADYGVRCLWVQADVAAGQDNKATVQKVVDAAVAEFGSIDVLVNNAQASASGVTVADHTTDQFDLAVYSGLYATFYYMQACYPYLKESKGSVVNFASGAGLFGNYGQVAYAAAKEGIRGMSRVAATEWGPDGINVNVVCPLA
;
A
#
# COMPACT_ATOMS: atom_id res chain seq x y z
N MET A 1 -16.40 -13.44 16.01
CA MET A 1 -16.52 -12.18 15.26
C MET A 1 -15.18 -11.50 15.33
N GLY A 2 -14.53 -11.29 14.18
CA GLY A 2 -13.23 -10.64 14.10
C GLY A 2 -13.33 -9.12 14.28
N GLN A 3 -12.22 -8.49 14.58
CA GLN A 3 -12.17 -7.03 14.79
C GLN A 3 -12.55 -6.23 13.52
N PHE A 4 -12.36 -6.83 12.34
CA PHE A 4 -12.58 -6.21 11.03
C PHE A 4 -13.72 -6.85 10.24
N ASP A 5 -14.64 -7.57 10.90
CA ASP A 5 -15.82 -8.14 10.23
C ASP A 5 -16.58 -7.05 9.45
N ASN A 6 -16.85 -7.31 8.15
CA ASN A 6 -17.49 -6.38 7.21
C ASN A 6 -16.71 -5.08 6.93
N LYS A 7 -15.46 -4.98 7.33
CA LYS A 7 -14.59 -3.85 7.01
C LYS A 7 -13.82 -4.13 5.72
N THR A 8 -13.65 -3.12 4.87
CA THR A 8 -12.91 -3.23 3.61
C THR A 8 -11.52 -2.63 3.75
N VAL A 9 -10.51 -3.43 3.41
CA VAL A 9 -9.10 -3.05 3.52
C VAL A 9 -8.43 -3.10 2.14
N ILE A 10 -7.90 -1.97 1.68
CA ILE A 10 -7.08 -1.91 0.46
C ILE A 10 -5.60 -2.02 0.86
N ILE A 11 -4.88 -2.97 0.24
CA ILE A 11 -3.45 -3.19 0.48
C ILE A 11 -2.70 -3.13 -0.86
N THR A 12 -1.86 -2.11 -1.03
CA THR A 12 -1.04 -1.99 -2.22
C THR A 12 0.18 -2.90 -2.14
N GLY A 13 0.51 -3.58 -3.25
CA GLY A 13 1.59 -4.56 -3.26
C GLY A 13 1.27 -5.86 -2.49
N GLY A 14 0.00 -6.29 -2.52
CA GLY A 14 -0.52 -7.43 -1.75
C GLY A 14 -0.41 -8.79 -2.46
N GLY A 15 0.29 -8.90 -3.59
CA GLY A 15 0.46 -10.17 -4.29
C GLY A 15 1.29 -11.18 -3.48
N PHE A 16 0.95 -12.47 -3.62
CA PHE A 16 1.68 -13.55 -2.97
C PHE A 16 3.09 -13.70 -3.55
N ALA A 17 4.06 -13.92 -2.69
CA ALA A 17 5.40 -14.39 -3.06
C ALA A 17 5.87 -15.39 -2.00
N ALA A 18 6.41 -16.51 -2.44
CA ALA A 18 6.97 -17.51 -1.54
C ALA A 18 8.47 -17.27 -1.31
N LEU A 19 8.92 -17.49 -0.10
CA LEU A 19 10.32 -17.71 0.22
C LEU A 19 10.75 -19.12 -0.23
N LYS A 20 12.05 -19.42 -0.17
CA LYS A 20 12.60 -20.74 -0.60
C LYS A 20 12.02 -21.92 0.20
N ASP A 21 11.59 -21.67 1.42
CA ASP A 21 10.93 -22.65 2.31
C ASP A 21 9.42 -22.76 2.10
N GLY A 22 8.86 -22.03 1.12
CA GLY A 22 7.43 -22.00 0.82
C GLY A 22 6.61 -21.05 1.70
N SER A 23 7.20 -20.43 2.71
CA SER A 23 6.51 -19.42 3.53
C SER A 23 6.28 -18.12 2.76
N ALA A 24 5.33 -17.29 3.23
CA ALA A 24 5.03 -16.00 2.61
C ALA A 24 6.19 -15.01 2.79
N GLY A 25 6.75 -14.55 1.66
CA GLY A 25 7.86 -13.60 1.61
C GLY A 25 7.46 -12.16 1.23
N SER A 26 6.16 -11.90 1.06
CA SER A 26 5.64 -10.58 0.71
C SER A 26 5.02 -9.90 1.92
N ILE A 27 5.52 -8.70 2.26
CA ILE A 27 4.99 -7.90 3.37
C ILE A 27 3.50 -7.60 3.15
N GLY A 28 3.11 -7.17 1.95
CA GLY A 28 1.72 -6.84 1.63
C GLY A 28 0.78 -8.04 1.77
N TYR A 29 1.19 -9.24 1.36
CA TYR A 29 0.41 -10.45 1.57
C TYR A 29 0.32 -10.82 3.06
N GLY A 30 1.42 -10.68 3.82
CA GLY A 30 1.39 -10.88 5.27
C GLY A 30 0.41 -9.95 5.98
N ILE A 31 0.34 -8.68 5.56
CA ILE A 31 -0.64 -7.71 6.05
C ILE A 31 -2.07 -8.16 5.69
N ALA A 32 -2.29 -8.55 4.42
CA ALA A 32 -3.59 -9.05 3.97
C ALA A 32 -4.05 -10.25 4.80
N THR A 33 -3.13 -11.17 5.11
CA THR A 33 -3.37 -12.32 5.98
C THR A 33 -3.80 -11.90 7.39
N ALA A 34 -3.15 -10.89 7.97
CA ALA A 34 -3.48 -10.40 9.31
C ALA A 34 -4.92 -9.83 9.35
N PHE A 35 -5.31 -9.02 8.37
CA PHE A 35 -6.67 -8.50 8.27
C PHE A 35 -7.70 -9.60 7.94
N ALA A 36 -7.35 -10.56 7.09
CA ALA A 36 -8.23 -11.68 6.76
C ALA A 36 -8.55 -12.55 7.99
N LYS A 37 -7.57 -12.80 8.87
CA LYS A 37 -7.79 -13.48 10.16
C LYS A 37 -8.82 -12.80 11.03
N GLU A 38 -8.97 -11.50 10.91
CA GLU A 38 -9.92 -10.67 11.66
C GLU A 38 -11.22 -10.39 10.88
N GLY A 39 -11.46 -11.12 9.77
CA GLY A 39 -12.74 -11.10 9.05
C GLY A 39 -12.91 -9.99 8.02
N ALA A 40 -11.86 -9.26 7.66
CA ALA A 40 -11.95 -8.17 6.69
C ALA A 40 -12.23 -8.65 5.26
N ASN A 41 -12.96 -7.86 4.49
CA ASN A 41 -12.94 -7.91 3.03
C ASN A 41 -11.60 -7.32 2.54
N ILE A 42 -10.91 -8.05 1.67
CA ILE A 42 -9.56 -7.69 1.25
C ILE A 42 -9.53 -7.22 -0.20
N VAL A 43 -8.88 -6.10 -0.47
CA VAL A 43 -8.52 -5.66 -1.82
C VAL A 43 -7.00 -5.64 -1.93
N VAL A 44 -6.44 -6.49 -2.78
CA VAL A 44 -5.00 -6.52 -3.05
C VAL A 44 -4.70 -5.96 -4.43
N THR A 45 -3.66 -5.14 -4.54
CA THR A 45 -3.21 -4.60 -5.82
C THR A 45 -1.74 -4.89 -6.07
N GLY A 46 -1.35 -4.89 -7.35
CA GLY A 46 0.03 -5.10 -7.78
C GLY A 46 0.13 -5.25 -9.29
N ARG A 47 1.35 -5.44 -9.79
CA ARG A 47 1.63 -5.52 -11.23
C ARG A 47 1.43 -6.92 -11.82
N ASN A 48 1.69 -7.95 -11.04
CA ASN A 48 1.69 -9.34 -11.49
C ASN A 48 0.36 -10.00 -11.13
N THR A 49 -0.46 -10.29 -12.14
CA THR A 49 -1.80 -10.86 -11.98
C THR A 49 -1.76 -12.25 -11.37
N ALA A 50 -0.82 -13.12 -11.78
CA ALA A 50 -0.71 -14.47 -11.24
C ALA A 50 -0.44 -14.46 -9.71
N LYS A 51 0.40 -13.52 -9.24
CA LYS A 51 0.63 -13.36 -7.79
C LYS A 51 -0.58 -12.80 -7.05
N LEU A 52 -1.39 -11.99 -7.71
CA LEU A 52 -2.64 -11.45 -7.12
C LEU A 52 -3.73 -12.52 -7.08
N GLU A 53 -3.86 -13.31 -8.13
CA GLU A 53 -4.80 -14.45 -8.20
C GLU A 53 -4.47 -15.49 -7.13
N GLU A 54 -3.19 -15.82 -6.95
CA GLU A 54 -2.75 -16.74 -5.90
C GLU A 54 -3.02 -16.16 -4.50
N ALA A 55 -2.76 -14.86 -4.29
CA ALA A 55 -3.06 -14.20 -3.02
C ALA A 55 -4.55 -14.30 -2.69
N LYS A 56 -5.43 -13.97 -3.66
CA LYS A 56 -6.88 -14.11 -3.52
C LYS A 56 -7.28 -15.54 -3.16
N ALA A 57 -6.84 -16.51 -3.95
CA ALA A 57 -7.22 -17.91 -3.74
C ALA A 57 -6.85 -18.43 -2.34
N ARG A 58 -5.66 -18.07 -1.86
CA ARG A 58 -5.20 -18.45 -0.51
C ARG A 58 -5.99 -17.74 0.59
N LEU A 59 -6.21 -16.42 0.47
CA LEU A 59 -6.95 -15.66 1.47
C LEU A 59 -8.39 -16.16 1.62
N GLU A 60 -9.05 -16.46 0.51
CA GLU A 60 -10.41 -17.02 0.51
C GLU A 60 -10.46 -18.43 1.06
N ALA A 61 -9.51 -19.31 0.67
CA ALA A 61 -9.47 -20.70 1.13
C ALA A 61 -9.11 -20.83 2.61
N ASP A 62 -8.13 -20.06 3.08
CA ASP A 62 -7.57 -20.21 4.42
C ASP A 62 -8.41 -19.49 5.50
N TYR A 63 -9.09 -18.40 5.13
CA TYR A 63 -9.78 -17.52 6.10
C TYR A 63 -11.27 -17.33 5.82
N GLY A 64 -11.80 -17.80 4.68
CA GLY A 64 -13.21 -17.67 4.33
C GLY A 64 -13.68 -16.23 4.08
N VAL A 65 -12.76 -15.29 3.86
CA VAL A 65 -13.06 -13.88 3.58
C VAL A 65 -13.31 -13.64 2.09
N ARG A 66 -13.92 -12.51 1.75
CA ARG A 66 -14.04 -12.06 0.36
C ARG A 66 -12.77 -11.30 -0.03
N CYS A 67 -12.19 -11.64 -1.18
CA CYS A 67 -11.00 -10.96 -1.69
C CYS A 67 -11.19 -10.51 -3.14
N LEU A 68 -10.93 -9.24 -3.41
CA LEU A 68 -10.82 -8.65 -4.75
C LEU A 68 -9.35 -8.40 -5.06
N TRP A 69 -8.91 -8.75 -6.27
CA TRP A 69 -7.63 -8.27 -6.76
C TRP A 69 -7.82 -7.31 -7.95
N VAL A 70 -6.97 -6.29 -8.03
CA VAL A 70 -6.96 -5.32 -9.12
C VAL A 70 -5.53 -5.11 -9.58
N GLN A 71 -5.28 -5.35 -10.87
CA GLN A 71 -3.98 -5.05 -11.44
C GLN A 71 -3.75 -3.54 -11.47
N ALA A 72 -2.68 -3.08 -10.85
CA ALA A 72 -2.28 -1.68 -10.79
C ALA A 72 -0.76 -1.55 -10.77
N ASP A 73 -0.21 -0.84 -11.76
CA ASP A 73 1.21 -0.48 -11.77
C ASP A 73 1.40 0.94 -11.23
N VAL A 74 1.85 1.03 -9.99
CA VAL A 74 2.10 2.32 -9.34
C VAL A 74 3.41 2.97 -9.80
N ALA A 75 4.21 2.29 -10.64
CA ALA A 75 5.41 2.84 -11.25
C ALA A 75 5.15 3.51 -12.61
N ALA A 76 3.91 3.53 -13.09
CA ALA A 76 3.52 4.03 -14.42
C ALA A 76 3.58 5.57 -14.59
N GLY A 77 4.34 6.28 -13.76
CA GLY A 77 4.55 7.72 -13.88
C GLY A 77 3.26 8.53 -13.63
N GLN A 78 2.97 9.49 -14.50
CA GLN A 78 1.83 10.41 -14.31
C GLN A 78 0.47 9.73 -14.43
N ASP A 79 0.37 8.57 -15.05
CA ASP A 79 -0.88 7.79 -15.18
C ASP A 79 -1.30 7.09 -13.89
N ASN A 80 -0.48 7.18 -12.84
CA ASN A 80 -0.77 6.62 -11.52
C ASN A 80 -2.12 7.07 -10.96
N LYS A 81 -2.52 8.31 -11.20
CA LYS A 81 -3.78 8.84 -10.67
C LYS A 81 -5.00 8.08 -11.21
N ALA A 82 -5.03 7.83 -12.53
CA ALA A 82 -6.10 7.07 -13.18
C ALA A 82 -6.09 5.60 -12.72
N THR A 83 -4.90 5.01 -12.60
CA THR A 83 -4.72 3.64 -12.11
C THR A 83 -5.22 3.49 -10.67
N VAL A 84 -4.92 4.45 -9.80
CA VAL A 84 -5.40 4.47 -8.41
C VAL A 84 -6.91 4.61 -8.35
N GLN A 85 -7.50 5.54 -9.14
CA GLN A 85 -8.95 5.71 -9.16
C GLN A 85 -9.67 4.43 -9.57
N LYS A 86 -9.16 3.71 -10.57
CA LYS A 86 -9.70 2.40 -10.98
C LYS A 86 -9.73 1.38 -9.83
N VAL A 87 -8.69 1.34 -8.99
CA VAL A 87 -8.66 0.44 -7.83
C VAL A 87 -9.71 0.83 -6.80
N VAL A 88 -9.81 2.12 -6.50
CA VAL A 88 -10.77 2.63 -5.52
C VAL A 88 -12.21 2.38 -5.99
N ASP A 89 -12.51 2.67 -7.26
CA ASP A 89 -13.85 2.44 -7.85
C ASP A 89 -14.21 0.95 -7.80
N ALA A 90 -13.27 0.05 -8.11
CA ALA A 90 -13.50 -1.39 -8.05
C ALA A 90 -13.76 -1.88 -6.61
N ALA A 91 -13.02 -1.36 -5.63
CA ALA A 91 -13.22 -1.70 -4.22
C ALA A 91 -14.60 -1.25 -3.73
N VAL A 92 -15.01 -0.03 -4.07
CA VAL A 92 -16.32 0.52 -3.69
C VAL A 92 -17.47 -0.21 -4.40
N ALA A 93 -17.31 -0.54 -5.68
CA ALA A 93 -18.31 -1.30 -6.43
C ALA A 93 -18.53 -2.70 -5.84
N GLU A 94 -17.47 -3.35 -5.36
CA GLU A 94 -17.53 -4.72 -4.81
C GLU A 94 -18.02 -4.76 -3.36
N PHE A 95 -17.56 -3.82 -2.52
CA PHE A 95 -17.76 -3.90 -1.06
C PHE A 95 -18.56 -2.73 -0.46
N GLY A 96 -18.77 -1.65 -1.20
CA GLY A 96 -19.56 -0.49 -0.77
C GLY A 96 -18.84 0.48 0.17
N SER A 97 -17.70 0.12 0.74
CA SER A 97 -16.94 0.96 1.69
C SER A 97 -15.44 0.80 1.53
N ILE A 98 -14.69 1.73 2.10
CA ILE A 98 -13.25 1.60 2.38
C ILE A 98 -13.04 2.04 3.81
N ASP A 99 -12.56 1.13 4.66
CA ASP A 99 -12.34 1.37 6.08
C ASP A 99 -10.86 1.50 6.42
N VAL A 100 -9.99 0.80 5.68
CA VAL A 100 -8.54 0.87 5.89
C VAL A 100 -7.81 0.94 4.54
N LEU A 101 -6.82 1.83 4.47
CA LEU A 101 -5.88 1.92 3.36
C LEU A 101 -4.47 1.61 3.86
N VAL A 102 -3.81 0.62 3.25
CA VAL A 102 -2.41 0.28 3.51
C VAL A 102 -1.57 0.55 2.26
N ASN A 103 -0.79 1.62 2.29
CA ASN A 103 0.15 2.00 1.24
C ASN A 103 1.51 1.33 1.49
N ASN A 104 1.69 0.14 0.92
CA ASN A 104 2.89 -0.69 1.07
C ASN A 104 3.71 -0.79 -0.23
N ALA A 105 3.09 -0.70 -1.41
CA ALA A 105 3.77 -0.86 -2.69
C ALA A 105 4.81 0.24 -2.95
N GLN A 106 5.99 -0.17 -3.41
CA GLN A 106 7.00 0.74 -3.97
C GLN A 106 7.98 -0.04 -4.85
N ALA A 107 8.53 0.65 -5.86
CA ALA A 107 9.68 0.22 -6.63
C ALA A 107 10.84 1.21 -6.46
N SER A 108 12.07 0.75 -6.55
CA SER A 108 13.26 1.61 -6.49
C SER A 108 14.47 0.93 -7.15
N ALA A 109 15.43 1.74 -7.59
CA ALA A 109 16.78 1.28 -7.88
C ALA A 109 17.62 1.37 -6.61
N SER A 110 18.22 0.26 -6.18
CA SER A 110 19.09 0.18 -5.01
C SER A 110 20.53 -0.06 -5.39
N GLY A 111 21.46 0.35 -4.54
CA GLY A 111 22.91 0.17 -4.76
C GLY A 111 23.56 1.22 -5.68
N VAL A 112 22.84 2.28 -6.05
CA VAL A 112 23.34 3.38 -6.89
C VAL A 112 23.64 4.60 -6.02
N THR A 113 24.83 5.16 -6.16
CA THR A 113 25.25 6.34 -5.38
C THR A 113 24.45 7.59 -5.78
N VAL A 114 24.47 8.63 -4.96
CA VAL A 114 23.81 9.92 -5.30
C VAL A 114 24.40 10.50 -6.60
N ALA A 115 25.72 10.39 -6.78
CA ALA A 115 26.40 10.95 -7.95
C ALA A 115 26.04 10.23 -9.26
N ASP A 116 25.74 8.93 -9.19
CA ASP A 116 25.47 8.08 -10.37
C ASP A 116 23.97 7.84 -10.61
N HIS A 117 23.11 8.35 -9.72
CA HIS A 117 21.67 8.12 -9.79
C HIS A 117 21.06 8.88 -10.97
N THR A 118 20.39 8.16 -11.86
CA THR A 118 19.71 8.80 -12.99
C THR A 118 18.36 9.38 -12.56
N THR A 119 17.87 10.36 -13.34
CA THR A 119 16.53 10.93 -13.13
C THR A 119 15.44 9.85 -13.19
N ASP A 120 15.52 8.93 -14.16
CA ASP A 120 14.53 7.85 -14.29
C ASP A 120 14.50 6.92 -13.07
N GLN A 121 15.67 6.63 -12.48
CA GLN A 121 15.75 5.84 -11.24
C GLN A 121 15.18 6.61 -10.05
N PHE A 122 15.39 7.92 -10.01
CA PHE A 122 14.80 8.79 -8.97
C PHE A 122 13.30 8.86 -9.11
N ASP A 123 12.81 9.12 -10.31
CA ASP A 123 11.39 9.20 -10.65
C ASP A 123 10.66 7.90 -10.37
N LEU A 124 11.27 6.74 -10.66
CA LEU A 124 10.72 5.44 -10.34
C LEU A 124 10.33 5.33 -8.84
N ALA A 125 11.21 5.74 -7.94
CA ALA A 125 10.96 5.67 -6.50
C ALA A 125 9.93 6.72 -6.05
N VAL A 126 10.00 7.93 -6.60
CA VAL A 126 9.09 9.02 -6.26
C VAL A 126 7.68 8.74 -6.76
N TYR A 127 7.51 8.31 -8.02
CA TYR A 127 6.19 8.00 -8.56
C TYR A 127 5.57 6.77 -7.91
N SER A 128 6.32 5.67 -7.77
CA SER A 128 5.77 4.44 -7.21
C SER A 128 5.54 4.50 -5.70
N GLY A 129 6.30 5.31 -4.99
CA GLY A 129 6.19 5.47 -3.53
C GLY A 129 5.37 6.69 -3.14
N LEU A 130 5.95 7.89 -3.31
CA LEU A 130 5.38 9.13 -2.77
C LEU A 130 4.09 9.54 -3.49
N TYR A 131 4.11 9.64 -4.83
CA TYR A 131 2.92 10.02 -5.59
C TYR A 131 1.81 8.98 -5.50
N ALA A 132 2.13 7.70 -5.60
CA ALA A 132 1.13 6.65 -5.47
C ALA A 132 0.45 6.68 -4.10
N THR A 133 1.22 6.83 -3.01
CA THR A 133 0.66 7.00 -1.66
C THR A 133 -0.25 8.22 -1.57
N PHE A 134 0.17 9.35 -2.12
CA PHE A 134 -0.63 10.57 -2.16
C PHE A 134 -1.96 10.36 -2.90
N TYR A 135 -1.92 9.75 -4.09
CA TYR A 135 -3.13 9.53 -4.88
C TYR A 135 -4.09 8.55 -4.22
N TYR A 136 -3.60 7.45 -3.62
CA TYR A 136 -4.45 6.53 -2.86
C TYR A 136 -5.10 7.22 -1.66
N MET A 137 -4.35 8.01 -0.91
CA MET A 137 -4.87 8.78 0.22
C MET A 137 -5.98 9.73 -0.26
N GLN A 138 -5.73 10.49 -1.33
CA GLN A 138 -6.69 11.45 -1.89
C GLN A 138 -7.96 10.75 -2.41
N ALA A 139 -7.82 9.64 -3.16
CA ALA A 139 -8.96 8.93 -3.74
C ALA A 139 -9.79 8.17 -2.68
N CYS A 140 -9.15 7.66 -1.63
CA CYS A 140 -9.83 6.96 -0.54
C CYS A 140 -10.46 7.91 0.50
N TYR A 141 -10.03 9.18 0.57
CA TYR A 141 -10.45 10.12 1.60
C TYR A 141 -11.97 10.21 1.81
N PRO A 142 -12.84 10.34 0.78
CA PRO A 142 -14.28 10.46 0.98
C PRO A 142 -14.85 9.25 1.74
N TYR A 143 -14.40 8.06 1.40
CA TYR A 143 -14.85 6.80 2.00
C TYR A 143 -14.29 6.60 3.40
N LEU A 144 -13.01 6.96 3.61
CA LEU A 144 -12.38 6.93 4.94
C LEU A 144 -13.05 7.92 5.90
N LYS A 145 -13.49 9.07 5.41
CA LYS A 145 -14.25 10.04 6.21
C LYS A 145 -15.59 9.48 6.64
N GLU A 146 -16.31 8.82 5.74
CA GLU A 146 -17.59 8.20 6.03
C GLU A 146 -17.46 7.06 7.05
N SER A 147 -16.45 6.19 6.87
CA SER A 147 -16.19 5.05 7.75
C SER A 147 -15.47 5.40 9.06
N LYS A 148 -14.95 6.64 9.21
CA LYS A 148 -14.00 7.06 10.24
C LYS A 148 -12.80 6.12 10.28
N GLY A 149 -12.26 5.85 9.11
CA GLY A 149 -11.32 4.80 8.84
C GLY A 149 -9.87 5.10 9.23
N SER A 150 -8.97 4.28 8.73
CA SER A 150 -7.55 4.40 9.06
C SER A 150 -6.65 4.27 7.83
N VAL A 151 -5.53 4.97 7.85
CA VAL A 151 -4.46 4.86 6.85
C VAL A 151 -3.18 4.39 7.53
N VAL A 152 -2.52 3.41 6.92
CA VAL A 152 -1.18 2.95 7.31
C VAL A 152 -0.26 3.13 6.11
N ASN A 153 0.68 4.05 6.23
CA ASN A 153 1.68 4.31 5.21
C ASN A 153 3.02 3.65 5.58
N PHE A 154 3.64 2.98 4.62
CA PHE A 154 4.95 2.37 4.82
C PHE A 154 6.08 3.32 4.41
N ALA A 155 6.75 3.90 5.40
CA ALA A 155 8.05 4.54 5.27
C ALA A 155 9.18 3.49 5.35
N SER A 156 10.35 3.82 5.85
CA SER A 156 11.47 2.89 6.00
C SER A 156 12.54 3.44 6.95
N GLY A 157 13.24 2.55 7.65
CA GLY A 157 14.47 2.89 8.34
C GLY A 157 15.56 3.45 7.43
N ALA A 158 15.56 3.09 6.14
CA ALA A 158 16.50 3.63 5.15
C ALA A 158 16.46 5.17 5.03
N GLY A 159 15.25 5.76 5.15
CA GLY A 159 15.11 7.22 5.20
C GLY A 159 15.61 7.81 6.51
N LEU A 160 15.35 7.14 7.63
CA LEU A 160 15.75 7.59 8.96
C LEU A 160 17.27 7.61 9.16
N PHE A 161 17.96 6.60 8.62
CA PHE A 161 19.40 6.38 8.88
C PHE A 161 20.30 6.67 7.69
N GLY A 162 19.74 6.98 6.51
CA GLY A 162 20.50 7.31 5.32
C GLY A 162 21.29 6.12 4.74
N ASN A 163 20.60 5.03 4.41
CA ASN A 163 21.23 3.83 3.89
C ASN A 163 21.95 4.10 2.55
N TYR A 164 23.19 3.62 2.43
CA TYR A 164 24.01 3.75 1.23
C TYR A 164 23.29 3.22 -0.02
N GLY A 165 23.36 3.96 -1.11
CA GLY A 165 22.81 3.57 -2.41
C GLY A 165 21.28 3.57 -2.51
N GLN A 166 20.59 4.31 -1.62
CA GLN A 166 19.14 4.36 -1.59
C GLN A 166 18.55 5.78 -1.63
N VAL A 167 19.21 6.72 -2.30
CA VAL A 167 18.85 8.14 -2.28
C VAL A 167 17.40 8.40 -2.67
N ALA A 168 16.94 7.89 -3.79
CA ALA A 168 15.57 8.10 -4.28
C ALA A 168 14.53 7.40 -3.39
N TYR A 169 14.84 6.18 -2.93
CA TYR A 169 14.00 5.44 -2.00
C TYR A 169 13.85 6.17 -0.67
N ALA A 170 14.96 6.60 -0.08
CA ALA A 170 14.97 7.35 1.17
C ALA A 170 14.21 8.67 1.05
N ALA A 171 14.42 9.43 -0.03
CA ALA A 171 13.69 10.67 -0.30
C ALA A 171 12.17 10.44 -0.37
N ALA A 172 11.72 9.43 -1.11
CA ALA A 172 10.31 9.08 -1.21
C ALA A 172 9.73 8.67 0.16
N LYS A 173 10.45 7.85 0.93
CA LYS A 173 10.00 7.36 2.25
C LYS A 173 9.93 8.46 3.29
N GLU A 174 10.86 9.42 3.30
CA GLU A 174 10.77 10.60 4.16
C GLU A 174 9.65 11.55 3.72
N GLY A 175 9.42 11.70 2.41
CA GLY A 175 8.26 12.43 1.89
C GLY A 175 6.93 11.83 2.37
N ILE A 176 6.79 10.50 2.36
CA ILE A 176 5.62 9.80 2.90
C ILE A 176 5.44 10.10 4.40
N ARG A 177 6.51 10.12 5.19
CA ARG A 177 6.43 10.48 6.62
C ARG A 177 5.92 11.91 6.83
N GLY A 178 6.46 12.86 6.07
CA GLY A 178 6.03 14.26 6.14
C GLY A 178 4.55 14.41 5.78
N MET A 179 4.15 13.87 4.63
CA MET A 179 2.77 13.88 4.15
C MET A 179 1.80 13.25 5.16
N SER A 180 2.18 12.13 5.77
CA SER A 180 1.34 11.43 6.74
C SER A 180 1.06 12.26 8.00
N ARG A 181 2.04 13.03 8.48
CA ARG A 181 1.85 13.94 9.62
C ARG A 181 0.85 15.05 9.30
N VAL A 182 0.95 15.63 8.10
CA VAL A 182 0.01 16.65 7.63
C VAL A 182 -1.40 16.07 7.54
N ALA A 183 -1.55 14.93 6.88
CA ALA A 183 -2.84 14.25 6.76
C ALA A 183 -3.44 13.85 8.11
N ALA A 184 -2.64 13.40 9.08
CA ALA A 184 -3.11 13.09 10.43
C ALA A 184 -3.70 14.32 11.12
N THR A 185 -3.09 15.50 10.92
CA THR A 185 -3.59 16.76 11.46
C THR A 185 -4.87 17.22 10.78
N GLU A 186 -4.91 17.16 9.44
CA GLU A 186 -6.05 17.63 8.65
C GLU A 186 -7.28 16.73 8.80
N TRP A 187 -7.07 15.41 8.84
CA TRP A 187 -8.12 14.38 8.82
C TRP A 187 -8.56 13.90 10.21
N GLY A 188 -7.81 14.26 11.24
CA GLY A 188 -8.16 13.97 12.63
C GLY A 188 -9.56 14.46 13.01
N PRO A 189 -9.99 15.71 12.69
CA PRO A 189 -11.35 16.18 12.94
C PRO A 189 -12.44 15.37 12.23
N ASP A 190 -12.11 14.71 11.12
CA ASP A 190 -13.03 13.81 10.40
C ASP A 190 -13.09 12.38 11.00
N GLY A 191 -12.29 12.12 12.03
CA GLY A 191 -12.20 10.82 12.70
C GLY A 191 -11.29 9.81 12.02
N ILE A 192 -10.47 10.24 11.03
CA ILE A 192 -9.55 9.37 10.31
C ILE A 192 -8.20 9.32 11.03
N ASN A 193 -7.68 8.11 11.27
CA ASN A 193 -6.34 7.91 11.81
C ASN A 193 -5.33 7.69 10.67
N VAL A 194 -4.23 8.44 10.67
CA VAL A 194 -3.14 8.27 9.70
C VAL A 194 -1.87 7.95 10.45
N ASN A 195 -1.32 6.76 10.20
CA ASN A 195 -0.12 6.25 10.85
C ASN A 195 0.95 5.86 9.85
N VAL A 196 2.19 5.81 10.32
CA VAL A 196 3.37 5.43 9.53
C VAL A 196 4.10 4.29 10.21
N VAL A 197 4.41 3.26 9.44
CA VAL A 197 5.30 2.17 9.85
C VAL A 197 6.64 2.34 9.15
N CYS A 198 7.73 2.25 9.89
CA CYS A 198 9.10 2.35 9.39
C CYS A 198 9.83 1.02 9.64
N PRO A 199 9.69 0.01 8.79
CA PRO A 199 10.38 -1.25 8.99
C PRO A 199 11.89 -1.04 9.01
N LEU A 200 12.55 -1.75 9.91
CA LEU A 200 14.01 -1.87 10.00
C LEU A 200 14.35 -3.26 9.45
N ALA A 201 15.21 -3.32 8.44
CA ALA A 201 15.72 -4.58 7.91
C ALA A 201 17.13 -4.85 8.44
#